data_b6be9096ffff992c1c30358906249b3f
#
_entry.id   b6be9096ffff992c1c30358906249b3f
#
_cell.length_a   1.000
_cell.length_b   1.000
_cell.length_c   1.000
_cell.angle_alpha   90.00
_cell.angle_beta   90.00
_cell.angle_gamma   90.00
#
_symmetry.space_group_name_H-M   'P 1'
#
loop_
_entity.id
_entity.type
_entity.pdbx_description
1 polymer ?
#
loop_
_entity_poly.entity_id
_entity_poly.type
_entity_poly.pdbx_seq_one_letter_code
_entity_poly.pdbx_strand_id
1 'polypeptide(L)'
;MEVLKTKDLHIGYKDKAILPPINVSLNEGNLIALIGPNGAGKSTLFKTLTAHIKPISGSIELFGKELSEYSSKEKAMLIGLVLTERPDDMFLKVYDVVASGRCPYTNFFGKIEKEDENIIQESLEIVGINHLKNRYFNTLSDGEKQKVMIAKTLAQNTPIIFMDEPTAFIDYPSKIELFSLMKMLSKERNKTIIFSSHDLELLLRYTDDIWMISKGKELVSAKKDDLLESGILKEYFNLKEDIKI
;
A
#
# COMPACT_ATOMS: atom_id res chain seq x y z
N MET A 1 -2.14 6.15 17.50
CA MET A 1 -2.00 4.78 18.08
C MET A 1 -1.08 3.96 17.18
N GLU A 2 -0.19 3.09 17.75
CA GLU A 2 0.61 2.16 16.94
C GLU A 2 -0.29 1.04 16.39
N VAL A 3 -0.31 0.87 15.07
CA VAL A 3 -1.21 -0.10 14.41
C VAL A 3 -0.48 -1.32 13.88
N LEU A 4 0.83 -1.20 13.59
CA LEU A 4 1.68 -2.30 13.20
C LEU A 4 3.08 -2.08 13.76
N LYS A 5 3.72 -3.15 14.24
CA LYS A 5 5.10 -3.16 14.73
C LYS A 5 5.80 -4.42 14.30
N THR A 6 7.09 -4.31 13.98
CA THR A 6 7.94 -5.48 13.72
C THR A 6 9.07 -5.56 14.73
N LYS A 7 9.46 -6.79 15.07
CA LYS A 7 10.59 -7.05 15.96
C LYS A 7 11.49 -8.11 15.33
N ASP A 8 12.71 -7.70 15.06
CA ASP A 8 13.77 -8.51 14.43
C ASP A 8 13.28 -9.29 13.21
N LEU A 9 12.44 -8.62 12.39
CA LEU A 9 11.77 -9.25 11.27
C LEU A 9 12.74 -9.53 10.13
N HIS A 10 12.92 -10.81 9.76
CA HIS A 10 13.67 -11.22 8.59
C HIS A 10 12.72 -11.61 7.45
N ILE A 11 12.88 -10.96 6.31
CA ILE A 11 12.08 -11.20 5.10
C ILE A 11 12.92 -11.87 4.03
N GLY A 12 12.30 -12.73 3.22
CA GLY A 12 12.98 -13.42 2.11
C GLY A 12 12.28 -14.65 1.63
N TYR A 13 13.04 -15.51 0.92
CA TYR A 13 12.53 -16.75 0.32
C TYR A 13 13.47 -17.91 0.62
N LYS A 14 12.93 -19.11 0.85
CA LYS A 14 13.71 -20.35 1.07
C LYS A 14 14.83 -20.15 2.12
N ASP A 15 14.49 -19.58 3.27
CA ASP A 15 15.37 -19.31 4.40
C ASP A 15 16.55 -18.34 4.11
N LYS A 16 16.51 -17.68 2.96
CA LYS A 16 17.50 -16.66 2.60
C LYS A 16 16.95 -15.26 2.83
N ALA A 17 17.43 -14.60 3.88
CA ALA A 17 17.08 -13.21 4.15
C ALA A 17 17.63 -12.29 3.06
N ILE A 18 16.84 -11.30 2.67
CA ILE A 18 17.20 -10.29 1.65
C ILE A 18 17.58 -8.94 2.25
N LEU A 19 17.20 -8.71 3.51
CA LEU A 19 17.55 -7.50 4.27
C LEU A 19 18.03 -7.91 5.67
N PRO A 20 18.79 -7.04 6.35
CA PRO A 20 19.01 -7.12 7.80
C PRO A 20 17.68 -7.14 8.58
N PRO A 21 17.70 -7.47 9.89
CA PRO A 21 16.49 -7.46 10.71
C PRO A 21 15.77 -6.12 10.65
N ILE A 22 14.45 -6.16 10.47
CA ILE A 22 13.62 -4.97 10.31
C ILE A 22 12.86 -4.71 11.61
N ASN A 23 13.07 -3.53 12.17
CA ASN A 23 12.40 -3.02 13.35
C ASN A 23 11.72 -1.70 13.00
N VAL A 24 10.43 -1.72 12.68
CA VAL A 24 9.64 -0.54 12.31
C VAL A 24 8.30 -0.53 13.01
N SER A 25 7.71 0.65 13.14
CA SER A 25 6.34 0.82 13.62
C SER A 25 5.56 1.75 12.70
N LEU A 26 4.25 1.51 12.61
CA LEU A 26 3.28 2.32 11.89
C LEU A 26 2.29 2.92 12.87
N ASN A 27 2.05 4.22 12.74
CA ASN A 27 1.02 4.91 13.49
C ASN A 27 -0.22 5.14 12.62
N GLU A 28 -1.37 5.13 13.30
CA GLU A 28 -2.66 5.39 12.69
C GLU A 28 -2.69 6.74 11.98
N GLY A 29 -3.30 6.78 10.79
CA GLY A 29 -3.47 8.01 10.03
C GLY A 29 -2.20 8.56 9.38
N ASN A 30 -1.10 7.77 9.31
CA ASN A 30 0.12 8.18 8.62
C ASN A 30 0.11 7.79 7.14
N LEU A 31 0.66 8.66 6.31
CA LEU A 31 0.98 8.39 4.91
C LEU A 31 2.49 8.21 4.77
N ILE A 32 2.93 6.99 4.50
CA ILE A 32 4.33 6.58 4.53
C ILE A 32 4.78 6.13 3.14
N ALA A 33 5.91 6.65 2.69
CA ALA A 33 6.55 6.18 1.47
C ALA A 33 7.66 5.17 1.75
N LEU A 34 7.66 4.06 1.02
CA LEU A 34 8.77 3.10 0.97
C LEU A 34 9.58 3.35 -0.30
N ILE A 35 10.82 3.76 -0.16
CA ILE A 35 11.74 4.01 -1.26
C ILE A 35 12.91 3.04 -1.25
N GLY A 36 13.46 2.78 -2.44
CA GLY A 36 14.59 1.87 -2.59
C GLY A 36 14.77 1.44 -4.05
N PRO A 37 15.98 1.00 -4.44
CA PRO A 37 16.23 0.53 -5.79
C PRO A 37 15.37 -0.68 -6.15
N ASN A 38 15.25 -0.95 -7.45
CA ASN A 38 14.58 -2.15 -7.92
C ASN A 38 15.31 -3.40 -7.41
N GLY A 39 14.55 -4.39 -6.96
CA GLY A 39 15.10 -5.61 -6.36
C GLY A 39 15.62 -5.47 -4.93
N ALA A 40 15.45 -4.32 -4.26
CA ALA A 40 15.82 -4.13 -2.86
C ALA A 40 14.91 -4.88 -1.86
N GLY A 41 13.76 -5.38 -2.30
CA GLY A 41 12.85 -6.15 -1.45
C GLY A 41 11.56 -5.42 -1.04
N LYS A 42 11.20 -4.28 -1.67
CA LYS A 42 9.98 -3.52 -1.36
C LYS A 42 8.72 -4.39 -1.39
N SER A 43 8.47 -5.07 -2.51
CA SER A 43 7.31 -5.95 -2.67
C SER A 43 7.35 -7.16 -1.73
N THR A 44 8.54 -7.70 -1.43
CA THR A 44 8.69 -8.80 -0.46
C THR A 44 8.36 -8.32 0.95
N LEU A 45 8.79 -7.12 1.32
CA LEU A 45 8.44 -6.51 2.60
C LEU A 45 6.92 -6.34 2.71
N PHE A 46 6.27 -5.76 1.70
CA PHE A 46 4.81 -5.60 1.70
C PHE A 46 4.08 -6.94 1.77
N LYS A 47 4.46 -7.92 0.96
CA LYS A 47 3.88 -9.27 1.01
C LYS A 47 4.08 -9.95 2.37
N THR A 48 5.19 -9.69 3.07
CA THR A 48 5.43 -10.23 4.42
C THR A 48 4.59 -9.50 5.47
N LEU A 49 4.56 -8.16 5.47
CA LEU A 49 3.77 -7.36 6.40
C LEU A 49 2.25 -7.60 6.26
N THR A 50 1.80 -8.02 5.09
CA THR A 50 0.40 -8.35 4.79
C THR A 50 0.07 -9.84 4.90
N ALA A 51 1.00 -10.64 5.43
CA ALA A 51 0.86 -12.11 5.61
C ALA A 51 0.67 -12.94 4.33
N HIS A 52 1.00 -12.40 3.15
CA HIS A 52 1.04 -13.18 1.89
C HIS A 52 2.28 -14.07 1.81
N ILE A 53 3.36 -13.69 2.48
CA ILE A 53 4.59 -14.48 2.64
C ILE A 53 4.87 -14.58 4.14
N LYS A 54 5.24 -15.77 4.61
CA LYS A 54 5.67 -15.95 6.00
C LYS A 54 7.04 -15.30 6.21
N PRO A 55 7.27 -14.61 7.34
CA PRO A 55 8.61 -14.17 7.72
C PRO A 55 9.54 -15.38 7.90
N ILE A 56 10.85 -15.18 7.66
CA ILE A 56 11.89 -16.17 7.95
C ILE A 56 12.03 -16.31 9.48
N SER A 57 12.08 -15.17 10.18
CA SER A 57 12.11 -15.08 11.64
C SER A 57 11.65 -13.72 12.12
N GLY A 58 11.55 -13.51 13.42
CA GLY A 58 11.03 -12.31 14.05
C GLY A 58 9.50 -12.33 14.13
N SER A 59 8.90 -11.21 14.53
CA SER A 59 7.45 -11.10 14.73
C SER A 59 6.88 -9.83 14.09
N ILE A 60 5.58 -9.90 13.80
CA ILE A 60 4.78 -8.76 13.32
C ILE A 60 3.58 -8.68 14.26
N GLU A 61 3.46 -7.56 14.96
CA GLU A 61 2.28 -7.24 15.76
C GLU A 61 1.35 -6.32 14.96
N LEU A 62 0.06 -6.62 14.97
CA LEU A 62 -1.00 -5.85 14.35
C LEU A 62 -2.03 -5.49 15.43
N PHE A 63 -2.21 -4.20 15.71
CA PHE A 63 -3.09 -3.72 16.80
C PHE A 63 -2.80 -4.40 18.14
N GLY A 64 -1.51 -4.62 18.47
CA GLY A 64 -1.07 -5.21 19.73
C GLY A 64 -1.21 -6.74 19.85
N LYS A 65 -1.60 -7.42 18.77
CA LYS A 65 -1.71 -8.88 18.69
C LYS A 65 -0.80 -9.42 17.58
N GLU A 66 -0.17 -10.56 17.76
CA GLU A 66 0.70 -11.15 16.74
C GLU A 66 -0.07 -11.49 15.45
N LEU A 67 0.48 -11.11 14.29
CA LEU A 67 -0.16 -11.30 12.99
C LEU A 67 -0.50 -12.77 12.69
N SER A 68 0.30 -13.70 13.21
CA SER A 68 0.08 -15.15 13.06
C SER A 68 -1.19 -15.67 13.76
N GLU A 69 -1.67 -14.95 14.78
CA GLU A 69 -2.86 -15.32 15.57
C GLU A 69 -4.18 -14.88 14.93
N TYR A 70 -4.13 -14.03 13.90
CA TYR A 70 -5.32 -13.61 13.17
C TYR A 70 -5.69 -14.67 12.11
N SER A 71 -6.98 -14.97 11.99
CA SER A 71 -7.52 -15.74 10.87
C SER A 71 -7.34 -14.97 9.55
N SER A 72 -7.42 -15.68 8.41
CA SER A 72 -7.35 -15.06 7.09
C SER A 72 -8.45 -14.00 6.88
N LYS A 73 -9.65 -14.23 7.44
CA LYS A 73 -10.76 -13.28 7.36
C LYS A 73 -10.47 -12.00 8.16
N GLU A 74 -9.98 -12.14 9.39
CA GLU A 74 -9.61 -11.00 10.23
C GLU A 74 -8.50 -10.17 9.58
N LYS A 75 -7.47 -10.80 9.03
CA LYS A 75 -6.41 -10.11 8.28
C LYS A 75 -6.97 -9.30 7.11
N ALA A 76 -7.88 -9.91 6.35
CA ALA A 76 -8.52 -9.24 5.22
C ALA A 76 -9.46 -8.08 5.63
N MET A 77 -9.92 -8.03 6.88
CA MET A 77 -10.67 -6.90 7.43
C MET A 77 -9.75 -5.78 7.96
N LEU A 78 -8.48 -6.06 8.21
CA LEU A 78 -7.52 -5.12 8.82
C LEU A 78 -6.50 -4.57 7.82
N ILE A 79 -6.16 -5.35 6.79
CA ILE A 79 -5.10 -5.00 5.84
C ILE A 79 -5.61 -5.12 4.41
N GLY A 80 -5.49 -4.02 3.65
CA GLY A 80 -5.66 -4.00 2.19
C GLY A 80 -4.31 -3.99 1.48
N LEU A 81 -4.26 -4.61 0.29
CA LEU A 81 -3.04 -4.65 -0.53
C LEU A 81 -3.38 -4.38 -2.00
N VAL A 82 -2.73 -3.39 -2.57
CA VAL A 82 -2.69 -3.13 -4.02
C VAL A 82 -1.31 -3.53 -4.53
N LEU A 83 -1.25 -4.48 -5.44
CA LEU A 83 -0.01 -4.92 -6.09
C LEU A 83 0.18 -4.21 -7.43
N THR A 84 1.43 -4.09 -7.87
CA THR A 84 1.79 -3.61 -9.21
C THR A 84 1.30 -4.59 -10.28
N GLU A 85 1.43 -5.90 -10.02
CA GLU A 85 0.93 -6.96 -10.89
C GLU A 85 -0.59 -6.97 -10.91
N ARG A 86 -1.18 -6.96 -12.09
CA ARG A 86 -2.63 -6.96 -12.31
C ARG A 86 -3.02 -8.19 -13.12
N PRO A 87 -4.17 -8.80 -12.83
CA PRO A 87 -4.72 -9.83 -13.71
C PRO A 87 -5.21 -9.17 -15.01
N ASP A 88 -4.57 -9.48 -16.14
CA ASP A 88 -4.92 -8.88 -17.44
C ASP A 88 -6.20 -9.48 -18.04
N ASP A 89 -6.51 -10.74 -17.75
CA ASP A 89 -7.62 -11.50 -18.38
C ASP A 89 -8.92 -11.50 -17.54
N MET A 90 -9.20 -10.42 -16.80
CA MET A 90 -10.40 -10.33 -15.99
C MET A 90 -11.61 -9.92 -16.84
N PHE A 91 -12.47 -10.86 -17.23
CA PHE A 91 -13.74 -10.63 -17.92
C PHE A 91 -14.87 -10.25 -16.95
N LEU A 92 -14.58 -9.43 -15.97
CA LEU A 92 -15.54 -8.91 -15.00
C LEU A 92 -15.79 -7.42 -15.26
N LYS A 93 -16.98 -6.96 -14.91
CA LYS A 93 -17.27 -5.52 -14.92
C LYS A 93 -16.51 -4.84 -13.78
N VAL A 94 -16.20 -3.56 -13.94
CA VAL A 94 -15.57 -2.73 -12.91
C VAL A 94 -16.31 -2.83 -11.57
N TYR A 95 -17.64 -2.77 -11.60
CA TYR A 95 -18.47 -2.96 -10.40
C TYR A 95 -18.16 -4.28 -9.69
N ASP A 96 -18.11 -5.40 -10.42
CA ASP A 96 -17.89 -6.73 -9.84
C ASP A 96 -16.48 -6.85 -9.24
N VAL A 97 -15.48 -6.24 -9.89
CA VAL A 97 -14.10 -6.19 -9.38
C VAL A 97 -14.07 -5.42 -8.06
N VAL A 98 -14.69 -4.23 -7.99
CA VAL A 98 -14.73 -3.43 -6.76
C VAL A 98 -15.55 -4.12 -5.67
N ALA A 99 -16.69 -4.72 -6.02
CA ALA A 99 -17.55 -5.49 -5.12
C ALA A 99 -16.80 -6.68 -4.47
N SER A 100 -15.82 -7.28 -5.18
CA SER A 100 -14.99 -8.35 -4.60
C SER A 100 -14.19 -7.88 -3.37
N GLY A 101 -13.96 -6.57 -3.18
CA GLY A 101 -13.39 -6.00 -1.96
C GLY A 101 -14.25 -6.28 -0.72
N ARG A 102 -15.56 -6.53 -0.90
CA ARG A 102 -16.48 -6.85 0.20
C ARG A 102 -16.49 -8.32 0.60
N CYS A 103 -15.76 -9.22 -0.12
CA CYS A 103 -15.71 -10.65 0.20
C CYS A 103 -15.48 -10.98 1.69
N PRO A 104 -14.63 -10.28 2.46
CA PRO A 104 -14.44 -10.58 3.88
C PRO A 104 -15.70 -10.37 4.74
N TYR A 105 -16.66 -9.59 4.26
CA TYR A 105 -17.89 -9.21 4.99
C TYR A 105 -19.11 -10.01 4.55
N THR A 106 -19.06 -10.63 3.36
CA THR A 106 -20.17 -11.41 2.83
C THR A 106 -20.33 -12.75 3.54
N ASN A 107 -21.52 -13.33 3.44
CA ASN A 107 -21.80 -14.69 3.88
C ASN A 107 -21.25 -15.74 2.90
N PHE A 108 -21.47 -17.03 3.18
CA PHE A 108 -21.03 -18.15 2.34
C PHE A 108 -21.51 -18.06 0.89
N PHE A 109 -22.65 -17.46 0.63
CA PHE A 109 -23.22 -17.28 -0.73
C PHE A 109 -22.70 -16.01 -1.42
N GLY A 110 -21.82 -15.23 -0.81
CA GLY A 110 -21.29 -13.99 -1.38
C GLY A 110 -22.34 -12.89 -1.56
N LYS A 111 -23.42 -12.91 -0.75
CA LYS A 111 -24.51 -11.95 -0.88
C LYS A 111 -24.02 -10.56 -0.49
N ILE A 112 -24.19 -9.59 -1.40
CA ILE A 112 -23.95 -8.16 -1.18
C ILE A 112 -25.19 -7.57 -0.51
N GLU A 113 -25.02 -6.95 0.65
CA GLU A 113 -26.10 -6.26 1.37
C GLU A 113 -26.11 -4.77 0.96
N LYS A 114 -27.19 -4.06 1.32
CA LYS A 114 -27.34 -2.64 0.94
C LYS A 114 -26.21 -1.74 1.48
N GLU A 115 -25.68 -2.06 2.64
CA GLU A 115 -24.51 -1.35 3.20
C GLU A 115 -23.25 -1.56 2.35
N ASP A 116 -23.02 -2.78 1.85
CA ASP A 116 -21.92 -3.10 0.95
C ASP A 116 -22.06 -2.33 -0.38
N GLU A 117 -23.30 -2.25 -0.93
CA GLU A 117 -23.56 -1.47 -2.14
C GLU A 117 -23.20 0.01 -1.96
N ASN A 118 -23.52 0.61 -0.83
CA ASN A 118 -23.16 1.99 -0.51
C ASN A 118 -21.63 2.17 -0.46
N ILE A 119 -20.91 1.24 0.19
CA ILE A 119 -19.44 1.29 0.27
C ILE A 119 -18.80 1.11 -1.10
N ILE A 120 -19.32 0.21 -1.93
CA ILE A 120 -18.85 0.01 -3.30
C ILE A 120 -19.04 1.29 -4.11
N GLN A 121 -20.23 1.88 -4.05
CA GLN A 121 -20.57 3.10 -4.77
C GLN A 121 -19.69 4.27 -4.31
N GLU A 122 -19.54 4.48 -3.00
CA GLU A 122 -18.64 5.50 -2.43
C GLU A 122 -17.20 5.30 -2.89
N SER A 123 -16.70 4.05 -2.93
CA SER A 123 -15.34 3.74 -3.38
C SER A 123 -15.12 4.08 -4.84
N LEU A 124 -16.10 3.84 -5.72
CA LEU A 124 -16.07 4.21 -7.12
C LEU A 124 -16.05 5.75 -7.32
N GLU A 125 -16.81 6.46 -6.49
CA GLU A 125 -16.91 7.92 -6.53
C GLU A 125 -15.63 8.58 -6.02
N ILE A 126 -15.08 8.14 -4.89
CA ILE A 126 -13.83 8.65 -4.31
C ILE A 126 -12.67 8.57 -5.30
N VAL A 127 -12.58 7.47 -6.05
CA VAL A 127 -11.53 7.28 -7.06
C VAL A 127 -11.87 7.92 -8.42
N GLY A 128 -13.09 8.45 -8.58
CA GLY A 128 -13.52 9.14 -9.80
C GLY A 128 -13.82 8.22 -10.99
N ILE A 129 -14.12 6.93 -10.75
CA ILE A 129 -14.35 5.93 -11.81
C ILE A 129 -15.78 5.38 -11.89
N ASN A 130 -16.73 6.03 -11.23
CA ASN A 130 -18.12 5.59 -11.25
C ASN A 130 -18.72 5.48 -12.67
N HIS A 131 -18.28 6.34 -13.59
CA HIS A 131 -18.68 6.30 -15.00
C HIS A 131 -18.22 5.03 -15.74
N LEU A 132 -17.23 4.29 -15.20
CA LEU A 132 -16.69 3.05 -15.76
C LEU A 132 -17.36 1.79 -15.20
N LYS A 133 -18.24 1.88 -14.21
CA LYS A 133 -18.75 0.74 -13.42
C LYS A 133 -19.32 -0.43 -14.25
N ASN A 134 -19.88 -0.14 -15.41
CA ASN A 134 -20.47 -1.15 -16.29
C ASN A 134 -19.52 -1.64 -17.39
N ARG A 135 -18.32 -1.06 -17.54
CA ARG A 135 -17.31 -1.51 -18.50
C ARG A 135 -16.61 -2.77 -18.00
N TYR A 136 -16.11 -3.56 -18.92
CA TYR A 136 -15.28 -4.71 -18.60
C TYR A 136 -13.86 -4.27 -18.24
N PHE A 137 -13.29 -4.85 -17.19
CA PHE A 137 -11.96 -4.50 -16.66
C PHE A 137 -10.86 -4.63 -17.71
N ASN A 138 -10.88 -5.71 -18.52
CA ASN A 138 -9.89 -5.95 -19.58
C ASN A 138 -9.92 -4.91 -20.72
N THR A 139 -10.98 -4.10 -20.83
CA THR A 139 -11.10 -3.04 -21.84
C THR A 139 -10.59 -1.68 -21.39
N LEU A 140 -10.11 -1.60 -20.16
CA LEU A 140 -9.64 -0.37 -19.55
C LEU A 140 -8.16 -0.10 -19.89
N SER A 141 -7.77 1.18 -19.88
CA SER A 141 -6.37 1.59 -19.88
C SER A 141 -5.69 1.15 -18.56
N ASP A 142 -4.36 1.11 -18.55
CA ASP A 142 -3.61 0.72 -17.36
C ASP A 142 -3.85 1.66 -16.16
N GLY A 143 -3.98 2.96 -16.41
CA GLY A 143 -4.34 3.94 -15.39
C GLY A 143 -5.75 3.71 -14.82
N GLU A 144 -6.74 3.42 -15.68
CA GLU A 144 -8.10 3.08 -15.24
C GLU A 144 -8.11 1.76 -14.45
N LYS A 145 -7.39 0.72 -14.90
CA LYS A 145 -7.22 -0.54 -14.17
C LYS A 145 -6.65 -0.29 -12.77
N GLN A 146 -5.63 0.58 -12.66
CA GLN A 146 -5.06 0.94 -11.38
C GLN A 146 -6.07 1.60 -10.45
N LYS A 147 -6.84 2.55 -10.96
CA LYS A 147 -7.92 3.19 -10.21
C LYS A 147 -8.97 2.18 -9.73
N VAL A 148 -9.31 1.18 -10.55
CA VAL A 148 -10.23 0.09 -10.15
C VAL A 148 -9.66 -0.75 -9.01
N MET A 149 -8.37 -1.12 -9.05
CA MET A 149 -7.73 -1.89 -7.97
C MET A 149 -7.67 -1.10 -6.66
N ILE A 150 -7.46 0.21 -6.73
CA ILE A 150 -7.53 1.09 -5.57
C ILE A 150 -8.97 1.15 -5.04
N ALA A 151 -9.98 1.35 -5.90
CA ALA A 151 -11.39 1.35 -5.49
C ALA A 151 -11.80 0.02 -4.83
N LYS A 152 -11.34 -1.13 -5.35
CA LYS A 152 -11.53 -2.44 -4.72
C LYS A 152 -10.97 -2.47 -3.30
N THR A 153 -9.76 -1.95 -3.09
CA THR A 153 -9.12 -1.92 -1.77
C THR A 153 -9.82 -0.93 -0.83
N LEU A 154 -10.35 0.18 -1.35
CA LEU A 154 -11.18 1.08 -0.55
C LEU A 154 -12.51 0.41 -0.16
N ALA A 155 -13.15 -0.33 -1.07
CA ALA A 155 -14.35 -1.10 -0.77
C ALA A 155 -14.12 -2.19 0.29
N GLN A 156 -12.92 -2.72 0.41
CA GLN A 156 -12.53 -3.63 1.50
C GLN A 156 -12.57 -2.93 2.87
N ASN A 157 -12.51 -1.60 2.90
CA ASN A 157 -12.65 -0.74 4.09
C ASN A 157 -11.71 -1.07 5.26
N THR A 158 -10.47 -1.39 4.96
CA THR A 158 -9.44 -1.72 5.95
C THR A 158 -8.82 -0.47 6.59
N PRO A 159 -8.37 -0.51 7.86
CA PRO A 159 -7.66 0.59 8.50
C PRO A 159 -6.24 0.79 7.95
N ILE A 160 -5.59 -0.27 7.46
CA ILE A 160 -4.23 -0.21 6.89
C ILE A 160 -4.27 -0.61 5.43
N ILE A 161 -3.58 0.15 4.57
CA ILE A 161 -3.50 -0.11 3.13
C ILE A 161 -2.04 -0.08 2.69
N PHE A 162 -1.58 -1.16 2.07
CA PHE A 162 -0.30 -1.24 1.39
C PHE A 162 -0.50 -1.11 -0.12
N MET A 163 0.32 -0.29 -0.79
CA MET A 163 0.25 -0.10 -2.23
C MET A 163 1.65 -0.24 -2.85
N ASP A 164 1.85 -1.27 -3.66
CA ASP A 164 3.14 -1.49 -4.34
C ASP A 164 3.13 -0.78 -5.69
N GLU A 165 3.92 0.28 -5.82
CA GLU A 165 4.04 1.15 -6.98
C GLU A 165 2.68 1.61 -7.57
N PRO A 166 1.78 2.22 -6.78
CA PRO A 166 0.43 2.56 -7.23
C PRO A 166 0.41 3.61 -8.34
N THR A 167 1.51 4.31 -8.55
CA THR A 167 1.69 5.33 -9.60
C THR A 167 2.33 4.79 -10.88
N ALA A 168 2.59 3.48 -10.97
CA ALA A 168 3.12 2.87 -12.18
C ALA A 168 2.09 2.98 -13.33
N PHE A 169 2.57 3.28 -14.53
CA PHE A 169 1.78 3.35 -15.77
C PHE A 169 0.68 4.42 -15.83
N ILE A 170 0.70 5.41 -14.95
CA ILE A 170 -0.22 6.54 -15.00
C ILE A 170 0.53 7.85 -15.31
N ASP A 171 -0.15 8.77 -15.96
CA ASP A 171 0.38 10.08 -16.32
C ASP A 171 0.59 10.99 -15.10
N TYR A 172 1.37 12.06 -15.28
CA TYR A 172 1.75 12.94 -14.17
C TYR A 172 0.55 13.62 -13.50
N PRO A 173 -0.46 14.16 -14.20
CA PRO A 173 -1.67 14.69 -13.57
C PRO A 173 -2.39 13.66 -12.71
N SER A 174 -2.58 12.44 -13.22
CA SER A 174 -3.22 11.34 -12.47
C SER A 174 -2.40 10.89 -11.25
N LYS A 175 -1.06 11.00 -11.31
CA LYS A 175 -0.21 10.76 -10.12
C LYS A 175 -0.51 11.78 -9.02
N ILE A 176 -0.59 13.07 -9.35
CA ILE A 176 -0.93 14.13 -8.39
C ILE A 176 -2.30 13.87 -7.74
N GLU A 177 -3.30 13.49 -8.55
CA GLU A 177 -4.63 13.13 -8.05
C GLU A 177 -4.55 11.96 -7.06
N LEU A 178 -3.79 10.92 -7.40
CA LEU A 178 -3.63 9.75 -6.53
C LEU A 178 -2.91 10.08 -5.22
N PHE A 179 -1.83 10.88 -5.25
CA PHE A 179 -1.15 11.33 -4.05
C PHE A 179 -2.07 12.18 -3.16
N SER A 180 -2.86 13.08 -3.78
CA SER A 180 -3.85 13.89 -3.06
C SER A 180 -4.93 13.01 -2.42
N LEU A 181 -5.41 11.98 -3.14
CA LEU A 181 -6.34 10.99 -2.64
C LEU A 181 -5.77 10.23 -1.44
N MET A 182 -4.54 9.70 -1.55
CA MET A 182 -3.90 8.99 -0.44
C MET A 182 -3.76 9.89 0.80
N LYS A 183 -3.40 11.17 0.60
CA LYS A 183 -3.30 12.14 1.70
C LYS A 183 -4.64 12.41 2.35
N MET A 184 -5.69 12.61 1.57
CA MET A 184 -7.07 12.78 2.07
C MET A 184 -7.52 11.56 2.86
N LEU A 185 -7.34 10.35 2.32
CA LEU A 185 -7.70 9.11 3.01
C LEU A 185 -6.96 8.94 4.34
N SER A 186 -5.68 9.31 4.37
CA SER A 186 -4.87 9.27 5.58
C SER A 186 -5.37 10.28 6.62
N LYS A 187 -5.59 11.53 6.25
CA LYS A 187 -5.87 12.61 7.22
C LYS A 187 -7.35 12.77 7.58
N GLU A 188 -8.25 12.56 6.62
CA GLU A 188 -9.68 12.77 6.83
C GLU A 188 -10.43 11.48 7.16
N ARG A 189 -9.92 10.32 6.67
CA ARG A 189 -10.52 9.01 6.92
C ARG A 189 -9.70 8.14 7.87
N ASN A 190 -8.64 8.69 8.45
CA ASN A 190 -7.75 8.04 9.42
C ASN A 190 -7.15 6.69 8.92
N LYS A 191 -6.99 6.53 7.60
CA LYS A 191 -6.37 5.33 7.02
C LYS A 191 -4.85 5.42 7.14
N THR A 192 -4.20 4.35 7.59
CA THR A 192 -2.74 4.24 7.54
C THR A 192 -2.35 3.69 6.18
N ILE A 193 -1.59 4.45 5.41
CA ILE A 193 -1.24 4.09 4.04
C ILE A 193 0.27 4.01 3.91
N ILE A 194 0.76 2.86 3.42
CA ILE A 194 2.16 2.64 3.10
C ILE A 194 2.24 2.31 1.62
N PHE A 195 3.03 3.06 0.87
CA PHE A 195 3.17 2.81 -0.57
C PHE A 195 4.61 2.90 -1.03
N SER A 196 4.97 2.11 -2.05
CA SER A 196 6.26 2.24 -2.72
C SER A 196 6.15 3.17 -3.92
N SER A 197 7.16 4.00 -4.16
CA SER A 197 7.23 4.87 -5.35
C SER A 197 8.67 5.30 -5.63
N HIS A 198 8.89 5.76 -6.86
CA HIS A 198 10.15 6.36 -7.32
C HIS A 198 10.02 7.88 -7.58
N ASP A 199 8.84 8.45 -7.41
CA ASP A 199 8.56 9.88 -7.67
C ASP A 199 8.94 10.74 -6.45
N LEU A 200 10.24 11.02 -6.27
CA LEU A 200 10.77 11.69 -5.08
C LEU A 200 10.09 13.03 -4.79
N GLU A 201 9.83 13.85 -5.80
CA GLU A 201 9.18 15.14 -5.64
C GLU A 201 7.78 15.01 -5.00
N LEU A 202 6.96 14.09 -5.51
CA LEU A 202 5.62 13.86 -4.97
C LEU A 202 5.67 13.23 -3.57
N LEU A 203 6.63 12.32 -3.32
CA LEU A 203 6.83 11.76 -2.00
C LEU A 203 7.08 12.85 -0.96
N LEU A 204 8.06 13.72 -1.23
CA LEU A 204 8.44 14.81 -0.32
C LEU A 204 7.31 15.81 -0.08
N ARG A 205 6.42 15.98 -1.05
CA ARG A 205 5.28 16.89 -0.93
C ARG A 205 4.14 16.32 -0.09
N TYR A 206 3.86 15.02 -0.19
CA TYR A 206 2.61 14.44 0.33
C TYR A 206 2.78 13.56 1.56
N THR A 207 3.95 12.93 1.78
CA THR A 207 4.13 11.95 2.87
C THR A 207 4.45 12.59 4.21
N ASP A 208 4.22 11.84 5.28
CA ASP A 208 4.60 12.20 6.65
C ASP A 208 5.96 11.60 7.01
N ASP A 209 6.13 10.30 6.73
CA ASP A 209 7.32 9.52 7.02
C ASP A 209 7.84 8.84 5.75
N ILE A 210 9.13 8.53 5.73
CA ILE A 210 9.78 7.81 4.65
C ILE A 210 10.55 6.62 5.22
N TRP A 211 10.32 5.45 4.63
CA TRP A 211 11.11 4.27 4.83
C TRP A 211 12.04 4.07 3.64
N MET A 212 13.33 3.87 3.93
CA MET A 212 14.34 3.63 2.90
C MET A 212 14.92 2.24 3.05
N ILE A 213 14.92 1.47 1.97
CA ILE A 213 15.55 0.16 1.93
C ILE A 213 16.62 0.10 0.84
N SER A 214 17.76 -0.52 1.15
CA SER A 214 18.83 -0.82 0.21
C SER A 214 19.38 -2.19 0.47
N LYS A 215 19.84 -2.88 -0.58
CA LYS A 215 20.35 -4.24 -0.47
C LYS A 215 21.50 -4.32 0.54
N GLY A 216 21.34 -5.18 1.54
CA GLY A 216 22.37 -5.42 2.58
C GLY A 216 22.53 -4.29 3.61
N LYS A 217 21.69 -3.25 3.56
CA LYS A 217 21.67 -2.19 4.58
C LYS A 217 20.40 -2.29 5.43
N GLU A 218 20.47 -1.80 6.65
CA GLU A 218 19.29 -1.67 7.53
C GLU A 218 18.23 -0.76 6.91
N LEU A 219 16.98 -1.05 7.19
CA LEU A 219 15.88 -0.17 6.84
C LEU A 219 15.96 1.09 7.71
N VAL A 220 15.99 2.25 7.06
CA VAL A 220 15.91 3.55 7.73
C VAL A 220 14.47 4.03 7.70
N SER A 221 13.92 4.33 8.87
CA SER A 221 12.59 4.92 9.03
C SER A 221 12.74 6.26 9.74
N ALA A 222 12.31 7.34 9.09
CA ALA A 222 12.38 8.67 9.68
C ALA A 222 11.27 9.58 9.15
N LYS A 223 10.99 10.65 9.88
CA LYS A 223 10.14 11.73 9.40
C LYS A 223 10.76 12.37 8.17
N LYS A 224 9.92 12.76 7.24
CA LYS A 224 10.35 13.42 6.00
C LYS A 224 11.29 14.61 6.26
N ASP A 225 10.93 15.48 7.22
CA ASP A 225 11.68 16.70 7.50
C ASP A 225 13.08 16.38 8.07
N ASP A 226 13.19 15.38 8.97
CA ASP A 226 14.47 14.91 9.51
C ASP A 226 15.40 14.36 8.40
N LEU A 227 14.82 13.66 7.41
CA LEU A 227 15.58 13.12 6.27
C LEU A 227 16.09 14.22 5.33
N LEU A 228 15.32 15.29 5.14
CA LEU A 228 15.74 16.44 4.35
C LEU A 228 16.89 17.20 5.02
N GLU A 229 16.79 17.42 6.33
CA GLU A 229 17.81 18.13 7.10
C GLU A 229 19.12 17.33 7.23
N SER A 230 19.03 16.02 7.41
CA SER A 230 20.20 15.14 7.62
C SER A 230 21.07 14.93 6.38
N GLY A 231 20.54 15.23 5.18
CA GLY A 231 21.19 14.93 3.91
C GLY A 231 21.25 13.44 3.52
N ILE A 232 20.69 12.54 4.34
CA ILE A 232 20.69 11.09 4.11
C ILE A 232 20.04 10.73 2.76
N LEU A 233 19.01 11.48 2.34
CA LEU A 233 18.38 11.26 1.02
C LEU A 233 19.38 11.47 -0.13
N LYS A 234 20.23 12.48 -0.03
CA LYS A 234 21.27 12.76 -1.05
C LYS A 234 22.28 11.63 -1.13
N GLU A 235 22.77 11.17 0.00
CA GLU A 235 23.69 10.02 0.10
C GLU A 235 23.02 8.75 -0.44
N TYR A 236 21.77 8.49 -0.07
CA TYR A 236 21.03 7.31 -0.46
C TYR A 236 20.81 7.21 -1.98
N PHE A 237 20.49 8.32 -2.63
CA PHE A 237 20.31 8.39 -4.08
C PHE A 237 21.58 8.72 -4.85
N ASN A 238 22.75 8.81 -4.19
CA ASN A 238 24.01 9.27 -4.78
C ASN A 238 23.85 10.58 -5.56
N LEU A 239 23.05 11.51 -5.06
CA LEU A 239 22.81 12.78 -5.71
C LEU A 239 24.02 13.70 -5.50
N LYS A 240 24.41 14.41 -6.57
CA LYS A 240 25.47 15.43 -6.47
C LYS A 240 25.02 16.55 -5.52
N GLU A 241 25.97 17.17 -4.83
CA GLU A 241 25.72 18.24 -3.84
C GLU A 241 24.89 19.41 -4.39
N ASP A 242 24.99 19.68 -5.69
CA ASP A 242 24.32 20.78 -6.38
C ASP A 242 22.81 20.57 -6.60
N ILE A 243 22.27 19.36 -6.37
CA ILE A 243 20.86 19.06 -6.54
C ILE A 243 20.10 19.51 -5.28
N LYS A 244 19.32 20.58 -5.42
CA LYS A 244 18.34 20.99 -4.42
C LYS A 244 17.16 20.03 -4.46
N ILE A 245 16.94 19.32 -3.35
CA ILE A 245 15.74 18.49 -3.12
C ILE A 245 14.74 19.36 -2.38
#